data_7cfa844ab30268395864da2cea18c5f5
#
_entry.id   7cfa844ab30268395864da2cea18c5f5
#
_cell.length_a   1.000
_cell.length_b   1.000
_cell.length_c   1.000
_cell.angle_alpha   90.00
_cell.angle_beta   90.00
_cell.angle_gamma   90.00
#
_symmetry.space_group_name_H-M   'P 1'
#
loop_
_entity.id
_entity.type
_entity.pdbx_description
1 polymer ?
#
loop_
_entity_poly.entity_id
_entity_poly.type
_entity_poly.pdbx_seq_one_letter_code
_entity_poly.pdbx_strand_id
1 'polypeptide(L)'
;MNSFYIAFVALVLGYLVYGKFVEKVFGPDPNRVTPAIAKQDGVDFMPLPTWRIFMIQLLNIAGLGPIFGAIMGAKFGAASYLWIVFGCIFAGAVHDYLAGMMSLREGGESLPDIIGRHLGMKAKTVMRIFTVILMVLVGAVFVSGPSAILAKLTSFDPTVWFGVIFVYYILATLLPIDKVIGKVYPLFAIALIFMAVGVLVMLVKTSPALPEIWDGLQNTHPAGEENMPLFPMMFVSIACGAISGFHATQSPL
;
A
#
# COMPACT_ATOMS: atom_id res chain seq x y z
N MET A 1 23.27 -5.83 10.48
CA MET A 1 22.82 -5.25 9.17
C MET A 1 22.68 -6.26 8.04
N ASN A 2 23.29 -7.46 8.15
CA ASN A 2 23.28 -8.44 7.06
C ASN A 2 21.86 -8.91 6.70
N SER A 3 21.02 -9.19 7.71
CA SER A 3 19.62 -9.59 7.48
C SER A 3 18.83 -8.51 6.73
N PHE A 4 19.10 -7.23 7.00
CA PHE A 4 18.50 -6.13 6.26
C PHE A 4 18.90 -6.14 4.78
N TYR A 5 20.20 -6.30 4.49
CA TYR A 5 20.66 -6.36 3.10
C TYR A 5 20.13 -7.60 2.36
N ILE A 6 20.09 -8.75 3.04
CA ILE A 6 19.52 -9.99 2.48
C ILE A 6 18.03 -9.79 2.17
N ALA A 7 17.27 -9.21 3.09
CA ALA A 7 15.84 -8.93 2.91
C ALA A 7 15.63 -7.95 1.74
N PHE A 8 16.42 -6.90 1.64
CA PHE A 8 16.34 -5.94 0.55
C PHE A 8 16.64 -6.60 -0.82
N VAL A 9 17.72 -7.36 -0.91
CA VAL A 9 18.08 -8.10 -2.13
C VAL A 9 17.00 -9.13 -2.48
N ALA A 10 16.46 -9.84 -1.49
CA ALA A 10 15.38 -10.81 -1.70
C ALA A 10 14.11 -10.16 -2.27
N LEU A 11 13.73 -8.97 -1.82
CA LEU A 11 12.60 -8.21 -2.38
C LEU A 11 12.85 -7.82 -3.83
N VAL A 12 14.05 -7.34 -4.17
CA VAL A 12 14.43 -7.00 -5.55
C VAL A 12 14.41 -8.24 -6.45
N LEU A 13 14.99 -9.35 -5.98
CA LEU A 13 14.98 -10.61 -6.72
C LEU A 13 13.56 -11.18 -6.85
N GLY A 14 12.73 -11.04 -5.81
CA GLY A 14 11.32 -11.40 -5.86
C GLY A 14 10.59 -10.65 -6.98
N TYR A 15 10.80 -9.36 -7.10
CA TYR A 15 10.24 -8.58 -8.21
C TYR A 15 10.77 -9.06 -9.58
N LEU A 16 12.08 -9.21 -9.73
CA LEU A 16 12.69 -9.51 -11.03
C LEU A 16 12.44 -10.95 -11.51
N VAL A 17 12.37 -11.92 -10.58
CA VAL A 17 12.26 -13.34 -10.92
C VAL A 17 10.83 -13.83 -10.73
N TYR A 18 10.30 -13.70 -9.51
CA TYR A 18 8.96 -14.19 -9.20
C TYR A 18 7.86 -13.37 -9.86
N GLY A 19 8.05 -12.05 -9.97
CA GLY A 19 7.13 -11.18 -10.70
C GLY A 19 6.97 -11.60 -12.16
N LYS A 20 8.07 -11.90 -12.87
CA LYS A 20 8.02 -12.43 -14.25
C LYS A 20 7.35 -13.81 -14.34
N PHE A 21 7.56 -14.66 -13.33
CA PHE A 21 6.87 -15.95 -13.27
C PHE A 21 5.36 -15.76 -13.13
N VAL A 22 4.91 -14.89 -12.23
CA VAL A 22 3.49 -14.53 -12.02
C VAL A 22 2.89 -13.96 -13.31
N GLU A 23 3.57 -13.01 -13.93
CA GLU A 23 3.15 -12.43 -15.21
C GLU A 23 2.98 -13.51 -16.30
N LYS A 24 3.93 -14.43 -16.42
CA LYS A 24 3.85 -15.55 -17.37
C LYS A 24 2.68 -16.49 -17.07
N VAL A 25 2.41 -16.78 -15.81
CA VAL A 25 1.31 -17.68 -15.40
C VAL A 25 -0.06 -17.06 -15.70
N PHE A 26 -0.23 -15.78 -15.40
CA PHE A 26 -1.51 -15.08 -15.64
C PHE A 26 -1.67 -14.54 -17.07
N GLY A 27 -0.62 -14.50 -17.85
CA GLY A 27 -0.63 -14.27 -19.28
C GLY A 27 -1.32 -12.96 -19.70
N PRO A 28 -0.75 -11.79 -19.41
CA PRO A 28 -1.28 -10.54 -19.93
C PRO A 28 -1.22 -10.54 -21.47
N ASP A 29 -2.29 -10.08 -22.12
CA ASP A 29 -2.33 -9.92 -23.57
C ASP A 29 -1.93 -8.47 -23.94
N PRO A 30 -0.74 -8.25 -24.50
CA PRO A 30 -0.27 -6.91 -24.84
C PRO A 30 -1.05 -6.27 -26.00
N ASN A 31 -1.79 -7.06 -26.78
CA ASN A 31 -2.60 -6.57 -27.90
C ASN A 31 -3.99 -6.12 -27.48
N ARG A 32 -4.41 -6.45 -26.27
CA ARG A 32 -5.72 -6.06 -25.75
C ARG A 32 -5.71 -4.58 -25.37
N VAL A 33 -6.58 -3.81 -26.00
CA VAL A 33 -6.75 -2.39 -25.71
C VAL A 33 -7.30 -2.23 -24.27
N THR A 34 -6.66 -1.38 -23.47
CA THR A 34 -7.08 -1.13 -22.09
C THR A 34 -8.39 -0.35 -22.04
N PRO A 35 -9.20 -0.50 -20.96
CA PRO A 35 -10.46 0.22 -20.82
C PRO A 35 -10.32 1.74 -20.92
N ALA A 36 -9.24 2.30 -20.40
CA ALA A 36 -8.96 3.74 -20.46
C ALA A 36 -8.88 4.29 -21.90
N ILE A 37 -8.47 3.45 -22.87
CA ILE A 37 -8.43 3.81 -24.29
C ILE A 37 -9.73 3.41 -24.99
N ALA A 38 -10.24 2.20 -24.71
CA ALA A 38 -11.43 1.65 -25.39
C ALA A 38 -12.72 2.37 -25.03
N LYS A 39 -12.82 2.89 -23.80
CA LYS A 39 -14.02 3.55 -23.24
C LYS A 39 -13.75 5.02 -22.88
N GLN A 40 -12.73 5.64 -23.48
CA GLN A 40 -12.34 7.00 -23.15
C GLN A 40 -13.54 7.97 -23.16
N ASP A 41 -13.81 8.58 -22.01
CA ASP A 41 -14.89 9.55 -21.81
C ASP A 41 -14.39 10.90 -21.26
N GLY A 42 -13.12 10.98 -20.87
CA GLY A 42 -12.49 12.17 -20.30
C GLY A 42 -12.85 12.45 -18.84
N VAL A 43 -13.55 11.53 -18.16
CA VAL A 43 -13.94 11.64 -16.76
C VAL A 43 -13.45 10.41 -15.97
N ASP A 44 -14.02 9.23 -16.26
CA ASP A 44 -13.68 7.98 -15.56
C ASP A 44 -12.60 7.20 -16.31
N PHE A 45 -12.60 7.27 -17.64
CA PHE A 45 -11.64 6.57 -18.49
C PHE A 45 -10.72 7.55 -19.21
N MET A 46 -9.58 7.82 -18.57
CA MET A 46 -8.58 8.75 -19.09
C MET A 46 -7.27 8.04 -19.40
N PRO A 47 -6.80 8.05 -20.67
CA PRO A 47 -5.48 7.53 -20.98
C PRO A 47 -4.40 8.44 -20.41
N LEU A 48 -3.55 7.87 -19.56
CA LEU A 48 -2.41 8.55 -18.95
C LEU A 48 -1.09 7.94 -19.44
N PRO A 49 0.00 8.73 -19.50
CA PRO A 49 1.31 8.18 -19.82
C PRO A 49 1.79 7.27 -18.67
N THR A 50 2.49 6.20 -19.03
CA THR A 50 2.93 5.12 -18.10
C THR A 50 3.60 5.65 -16.83
N TRP A 51 4.45 6.67 -16.94
CA TRP A 51 5.13 7.22 -15.77
C TRP A 51 4.17 7.84 -14.74
N ARG A 52 3.06 8.45 -15.21
CA ARG A 52 2.02 8.98 -14.30
C ARG A 52 1.25 7.86 -13.63
N ILE A 53 0.88 6.84 -14.37
CA ILE A 53 0.23 5.64 -13.82
C ILE A 53 1.12 5.02 -12.75
N PHE A 54 2.43 4.87 -13.03
CA PHE A 54 3.39 4.37 -12.05
C PHE A 54 3.41 5.23 -10.77
N MET A 55 3.47 6.56 -10.90
CA MET A 55 3.49 7.47 -9.74
C MET A 55 2.19 7.42 -8.93
N ILE A 56 1.04 7.30 -9.59
CA ILE A 56 -0.27 7.16 -8.93
C ILE A 56 -0.32 5.85 -8.15
N GLN A 57 0.04 4.74 -8.78
CA GLN A 57 0.03 3.43 -8.12
C GLN A 57 1.06 3.36 -6.99
N LEU A 58 2.24 3.96 -7.16
CA LEU A 58 3.24 4.06 -6.09
C LEU A 58 2.66 4.77 -4.86
N LEU A 59 1.96 5.90 -5.02
CA LEU A 59 1.34 6.62 -3.91
C LEU A 59 0.18 5.86 -3.28
N ASN A 60 -0.62 5.19 -4.10
CA ASN A 60 -1.74 4.39 -3.61
C ASN A 60 -1.26 3.20 -2.77
N ILE A 61 -0.19 2.56 -3.18
CA ILE A 61 0.39 1.39 -2.48
C ILE A 61 1.28 1.85 -1.31
N ALA A 62 2.20 2.79 -1.53
CA ALA A 62 3.19 3.22 -0.53
C ALA A 62 2.64 4.30 0.44
N GLY A 63 1.38 4.20 0.83
CA GLY A 63 0.74 5.11 1.77
C GLY A 63 1.13 4.87 3.24
N LEU A 64 0.26 5.29 4.18
CA LEU A 64 0.52 5.15 5.62
C LEU A 64 0.66 3.68 6.05
N GLY A 65 -0.10 2.76 5.46
CA GLY A 65 -0.06 1.33 5.78
C GLY A 65 1.34 0.71 5.65
N PRO A 66 1.99 0.75 4.50
CA PRO A 66 3.35 0.25 4.30
C PRO A 66 4.40 0.89 5.21
N ILE A 67 4.30 2.20 5.45
CA ILE A 67 5.24 2.92 6.32
C ILE A 67 5.06 2.49 7.78
N PHE A 68 3.85 2.62 8.31
CA PHE A 68 3.59 2.27 9.72
C PHE A 68 3.58 0.78 9.98
N GLY A 69 3.14 -0.04 9.00
CA GLY A 69 3.19 -1.50 9.10
C GLY A 69 4.63 -2.01 9.27
N ALA A 70 5.56 -1.49 8.49
CA ALA A 70 6.98 -1.83 8.62
C ALA A 70 7.57 -1.35 9.95
N ILE A 71 7.27 -0.11 10.38
CA ILE A 71 7.75 0.45 11.66
C ILE A 71 7.21 -0.35 12.85
N MET A 72 5.92 -0.69 12.84
CA MET A 72 5.31 -1.51 13.89
C MET A 72 5.85 -2.94 13.88
N GLY A 73 6.05 -3.51 12.66
CA GLY A 73 6.67 -4.81 12.49
C GLY A 73 8.09 -4.89 13.05
N ALA A 74 8.88 -3.84 12.87
CA ALA A 74 10.26 -3.79 13.37
C ALA A 74 10.36 -3.95 14.90
N LYS A 75 9.31 -3.59 15.66
CA LYS A 75 9.26 -3.78 17.11
C LYS A 75 9.27 -5.26 17.54
N PHE A 76 8.83 -6.15 16.67
CA PHE A 76 8.82 -7.59 16.92
C PHE A 76 10.17 -8.28 16.65
N GLY A 77 11.18 -7.52 16.21
CA GLY A 77 12.51 -8.03 15.96
C GLY A 77 12.72 -8.70 14.63
N ALA A 78 13.69 -9.62 14.55
CA ALA A 78 14.13 -10.24 13.30
C ALA A 78 13.04 -11.08 12.59
N ALA A 79 12.06 -11.59 13.32
CA ALA A 79 10.95 -12.35 12.76
C ALA A 79 10.17 -11.54 11.71
N SER A 80 10.12 -10.21 11.86
CA SER A 80 9.44 -9.31 10.92
C SER A 80 10.01 -9.36 9.50
N TYR A 81 11.33 -9.59 9.33
CA TYR A 81 11.94 -9.71 8.01
C TYR A 81 11.32 -10.83 7.18
N LEU A 82 11.04 -11.97 7.81
CA LEU A 82 10.46 -13.12 7.10
C LEU A 82 9.07 -12.77 6.55
N TRP A 83 8.23 -12.15 7.38
CA TRP A 83 6.90 -11.79 6.95
C TRP A 83 6.89 -10.61 5.96
N ILE A 84 7.74 -9.61 6.14
CA ILE A 84 7.89 -8.52 5.17
C ILE A 84 8.32 -9.09 3.82
N VAL A 85 9.38 -9.90 3.77
CA VAL A 85 9.91 -10.42 2.51
C VAL A 85 8.91 -11.39 1.85
N PHE A 86 8.51 -12.44 2.54
CA PHE A 86 7.63 -13.46 1.96
C PHE A 86 6.21 -12.95 1.77
N GLY A 87 5.70 -12.15 2.71
CA GLY A 87 4.38 -11.54 2.61
C GLY A 87 4.27 -10.58 1.42
N CYS A 88 5.28 -9.73 1.20
CA CYS A 88 5.27 -8.83 0.05
C CYS A 88 5.45 -9.58 -1.28
N ILE A 89 6.35 -10.58 -1.35
CA ILE A 89 6.62 -11.29 -2.60
C ILE A 89 5.45 -12.20 -2.98
N PHE A 90 5.05 -13.11 -2.07
CA PHE A 90 4.12 -14.19 -2.42
C PHE A 90 2.65 -13.85 -2.21
N ALA A 91 2.35 -12.88 -1.36
CA ALA A 91 0.98 -12.45 -1.11
C ALA A 91 0.69 -11.06 -1.68
N GLY A 92 1.35 -10.01 -1.19
CA GLY A 92 1.01 -8.63 -1.52
C GLY A 92 1.14 -8.29 -3.00
N ALA A 93 2.31 -8.54 -3.58
CA ALA A 93 2.57 -8.22 -4.98
C ALA A 93 1.64 -9.00 -5.94
N VAL A 94 1.36 -10.27 -5.63
CA VAL A 94 0.44 -11.10 -6.42
C VAL A 94 -1.00 -10.60 -6.28
N HIS A 95 -1.42 -10.26 -5.05
CA HIS A 95 -2.74 -9.72 -4.77
C HIS A 95 -2.99 -8.41 -5.53
N ASP A 96 -2.05 -7.45 -5.44
CA ASP A 96 -2.20 -6.14 -6.09
C ASP A 96 -2.17 -6.27 -7.61
N TYR A 97 -1.26 -7.10 -8.14
CA TYR A 97 -1.20 -7.40 -9.57
C TYR A 97 -2.50 -8.01 -10.09
N LEU A 98 -3.04 -9.02 -9.38
CA LEU A 98 -4.27 -9.67 -9.78
C LEU A 98 -5.49 -8.74 -9.70
N ALA A 99 -5.60 -7.93 -8.65
CA ALA A 99 -6.69 -6.97 -8.50
C ALA A 99 -6.73 -6.01 -9.70
N GLY A 100 -5.58 -5.43 -10.09
CA GLY A 100 -5.47 -4.57 -11.26
C GLY A 100 -5.75 -5.29 -12.58
N MET A 101 -5.14 -6.47 -12.79
CA MET A 101 -5.31 -7.22 -14.04
C MET A 101 -6.72 -7.76 -14.23
N MET A 102 -7.40 -8.17 -13.16
CA MET A 102 -8.81 -8.58 -13.23
C MET A 102 -9.69 -7.40 -13.63
N SER A 103 -9.48 -6.23 -13.04
CA SER A 103 -10.22 -5.03 -13.42
C SER A 103 -10.00 -4.67 -14.90
N LEU A 104 -8.76 -4.67 -15.38
CA LEU A 104 -8.45 -4.43 -16.78
C LEU A 104 -9.16 -5.42 -17.72
N ARG A 105 -9.22 -6.71 -17.35
CA ARG A 105 -9.90 -7.76 -18.12
C ARG A 105 -11.42 -7.58 -18.13
N GLU A 106 -12.00 -7.14 -17.04
CA GLU A 106 -13.45 -6.93 -16.89
C GLU A 106 -13.91 -5.51 -17.28
N GLY A 107 -13.03 -4.76 -17.95
CA GLY A 107 -13.40 -3.47 -18.53
C GLY A 107 -13.38 -2.29 -17.56
N GLY A 108 -12.54 -2.35 -16.51
CA GLY A 108 -12.39 -1.31 -15.50
C GLY A 108 -13.39 -1.46 -14.34
N GLU A 109 -13.88 -2.69 -14.09
CA GLU A 109 -14.82 -2.92 -12.98
C GLU A 109 -14.15 -2.88 -11.62
N SER A 110 -14.91 -2.41 -10.61
CA SER A 110 -14.48 -2.42 -9.21
C SER A 110 -14.39 -3.84 -8.65
N LEU A 111 -13.58 -4.05 -7.61
CA LEU A 111 -13.45 -5.36 -6.97
C LEU A 111 -14.80 -5.97 -6.53
N PRO A 112 -15.75 -5.23 -5.90
CA PRO A 112 -17.07 -5.79 -5.59
C PRO A 112 -17.87 -6.24 -6.82
N ASP A 113 -17.72 -5.56 -7.94
CA ASP A 113 -18.43 -5.91 -9.18
C ASP A 113 -17.85 -7.20 -9.79
N ILE A 114 -16.52 -7.32 -9.81
CA ILE A 114 -15.81 -8.54 -10.23
C ILE A 114 -16.24 -9.73 -9.37
N ILE A 115 -16.25 -9.57 -8.04
CA ILE A 115 -16.72 -10.60 -7.11
C ILE A 115 -18.18 -10.98 -7.39
N GLY A 116 -19.01 -9.98 -7.65
CA GLY A 116 -20.42 -10.23 -7.98
C GLY A 116 -20.63 -11.05 -9.24
N ARG A 117 -19.79 -10.84 -10.25
CA ARG A 117 -19.82 -11.57 -11.51
C ARG A 117 -19.44 -13.05 -11.35
N HIS A 118 -18.43 -13.33 -10.53
CA HIS A 118 -17.92 -14.70 -10.35
C HIS A 118 -18.57 -15.47 -9.19
N LEU A 119 -18.95 -14.80 -8.10
CA LEU A 119 -19.48 -15.42 -6.87
C LEU A 119 -20.94 -15.09 -6.59
N GLY A 120 -21.56 -14.26 -7.45
CA GLY A 120 -22.99 -13.93 -7.37
C GLY A 120 -23.33 -12.72 -6.51
N MET A 121 -24.61 -12.31 -6.58
CA MET A 121 -25.09 -11.04 -6.01
C MET A 121 -24.95 -10.94 -4.48
N LYS A 122 -25.11 -12.05 -3.76
CA LYS A 122 -24.95 -12.07 -2.30
C LYS A 122 -23.51 -11.72 -1.89
N ALA A 123 -22.53 -12.33 -2.57
CA ALA A 123 -21.11 -12.03 -2.35
C ALA A 123 -20.76 -10.58 -2.69
N LYS A 124 -21.33 -10.03 -3.79
CA LYS A 124 -21.20 -8.61 -4.15
C LYS A 124 -21.69 -7.69 -3.05
N THR A 125 -22.87 -7.95 -2.50
CA THR A 125 -23.46 -7.13 -1.44
C THR A 125 -22.60 -7.14 -0.18
N VAL A 126 -22.14 -8.31 0.25
CA VAL A 126 -21.25 -8.43 1.41
C VAL A 126 -19.94 -7.67 1.16
N MET A 127 -19.35 -7.83 -0.03
CA MET A 127 -18.10 -7.14 -0.37
C MET A 127 -18.29 -5.61 -0.44
N ARG A 128 -19.41 -5.12 -0.97
CA ARG A 128 -19.72 -3.68 -0.97
C ARG A 128 -19.81 -3.11 0.44
N ILE A 129 -20.51 -3.79 1.34
CA ILE A 129 -20.62 -3.36 2.75
C ILE A 129 -19.21 -3.34 3.40
N PHE A 130 -18.43 -4.42 3.19
CA PHE A 130 -17.07 -4.49 3.68
C PHE A 130 -16.19 -3.35 3.15
N THR A 131 -16.25 -3.08 1.85
CA THR A 131 -15.49 -2.01 1.20
C THR A 131 -15.86 -0.64 1.76
N VAL A 132 -17.14 -0.36 1.99
CA VAL A 132 -17.57 0.92 2.59
C VAL A 132 -17.01 1.08 4.00
N ILE A 133 -17.12 0.04 4.84
CA ILE A 133 -16.56 0.06 6.19
C ILE A 133 -15.04 0.26 6.15
N LEU A 134 -14.35 -0.48 5.29
CA LEU A 134 -12.91 -0.38 5.09
C LEU A 134 -12.51 1.05 4.72
N MET A 135 -13.17 1.65 3.73
CA MET A 135 -12.85 3.00 3.26
C MET A 135 -13.09 4.07 4.32
N VAL A 136 -14.13 3.95 5.14
CA VAL A 136 -14.36 4.84 6.28
C VAL A 136 -13.24 4.73 7.31
N LEU A 137 -12.84 3.50 7.67
CA LEU A 137 -11.75 3.28 8.64
C LEU A 137 -10.40 3.76 8.11
N VAL A 138 -10.11 3.50 6.83
CA VAL A 138 -8.91 4.01 6.16
C VAL A 138 -8.91 5.53 6.14
N GLY A 139 -10.01 6.16 5.78
CA GLY A 139 -10.16 7.62 5.82
C GLY A 139 -9.87 8.19 7.20
N ALA A 140 -10.37 7.57 8.27
CA ALA A 140 -10.08 7.97 9.64
C ALA A 140 -8.58 7.90 9.97
N VAL A 141 -7.89 6.83 9.54
CA VAL A 141 -6.43 6.70 9.72
C VAL A 141 -5.66 7.77 8.95
N PHE A 142 -6.08 8.08 7.72
CA PHE A 142 -5.45 9.11 6.88
C PHE A 142 -5.70 10.54 7.40
N VAL A 143 -6.68 10.78 8.24
CA VAL A 143 -6.85 12.05 8.96
C VAL A 143 -6.04 12.04 10.26
N SER A 144 -6.15 11.00 11.07
CA SER A 144 -5.54 10.94 12.41
C SER A 144 -4.01 10.81 12.36
N GLY A 145 -3.47 10.03 11.43
CA GLY A 145 -2.03 9.80 11.30
C GLY A 145 -1.24 11.11 11.07
N PRO A 146 -1.51 11.85 9.98
CA PRO A 146 -0.87 13.13 9.73
C PRO A 146 -1.13 14.17 10.84
N SER A 147 -2.32 14.19 11.43
CA SER A 147 -2.64 15.09 12.56
C SER A 147 -1.70 14.87 13.74
N ALA A 148 -1.45 13.61 14.11
CA ALA A 148 -0.54 13.26 15.19
C ALA A 148 0.93 13.62 14.87
N ILE A 149 1.36 13.51 13.62
CA ILE A 149 2.71 13.91 13.19
C ILE A 149 2.86 15.43 13.23
N LEU A 150 1.90 16.16 12.66
CA LEU A 150 1.93 17.62 12.64
C LEU A 150 1.86 18.22 14.04
N ALA A 151 1.10 17.65 14.95
CA ALA A 151 1.07 18.07 16.35
C ALA A 151 2.43 17.92 17.06
N LYS A 152 3.23 16.89 16.68
CA LYS A 152 4.59 16.74 17.20
C LYS A 152 5.60 17.71 16.60
N LEU A 153 5.35 18.20 15.40
CA LEU A 153 6.20 19.16 14.70
C LEU A 153 5.85 20.62 14.98
N THR A 154 4.67 20.85 15.55
CA THR A 154 4.13 22.18 15.84
C THR A 154 3.68 22.26 17.28
N SER A 155 3.40 23.45 17.78
CA SER A 155 2.87 23.66 19.12
C SER A 155 1.34 23.54 19.23
N PHE A 156 0.68 23.11 18.13
CA PHE A 156 -0.78 23.01 18.10
C PHE A 156 -1.26 21.61 18.55
N ASP A 157 -2.45 21.59 19.14
CA ASP A 157 -3.11 20.36 19.55
C ASP A 157 -3.46 19.46 18.35
N PRO A 158 -3.37 18.13 18.47
CA PRO A 158 -3.76 17.21 17.39
C PRO A 158 -5.16 17.42 16.85
N THR A 159 -6.11 17.89 17.68
CA THR A 159 -7.51 18.16 17.31
C THR A 159 -7.61 19.30 16.29
N VAL A 160 -6.76 20.31 16.41
CA VAL A 160 -6.70 21.41 15.43
C VAL A 160 -6.28 20.88 14.07
N TRP A 161 -5.20 20.08 14.02
CA TRP A 161 -4.73 19.47 12.78
C TRP A 161 -5.72 18.48 12.18
N PHE A 162 -6.41 17.73 13.04
CA PHE A 162 -7.50 16.86 12.61
C PHE A 162 -8.58 17.66 11.86
N GLY A 163 -9.04 18.77 12.42
CA GLY A 163 -10.01 19.65 11.80
C GLY A 163 -9.52 20.23 10.47
N VAL A 164 -8.28 20.72 10.42
CA VAL A 164 -7.67 21.27 9.19
C VAL A 164 -7.59 20.23 8.07
N ILE A 165 -7.11 19.01 8.38
CA ILE A 165 -6.97 17.93 7.40
C ILE A 165 -8.35 17.45 6.95
N PHE A 166 -9.32 17.33 7.85
CA PHE A 166 -10.67 16.92 7.52
C PHE A 166 -11.35 17.93 6.55
N VAL A 167 -11.22 19.24 6.83
CA VAL A 167 -11.71 20.29 5.92
C VAL A 167 -10.99 20.22 4.58
N TYR A 168 -9.67 20.02 4.57
CA TYR A 168 -8.91 19.82 3.34
C TYR A 168 -9.46 18.65 2.51
N TYR A 169 -9.80 17.52 3.11
CA TYR A 169 -10.35 16.38 2.38
C TYR A 169 -11.73 16.68 1.81
N ILE A 170 -12.60 17.38 2.55
CA ILE A 170 -13.89 17.81 2.02
C ILE A 170 -13.67 18.70 0.78
N LEU A 171 -12.80 19.70 0.88
CA LEU A 171 -12.50 20.60 -0.24
C LEU A 171 -11.86 19.85 -1.43
N ALA A 172 -10.94 18.92 -1.17
CA ALA A 172 -10.30 18.11 -2.19
C ALA A 172 -11.31 17.22 -2.94
N THR A 173 -12.34 16.72 -2.25
CA THR A 173 -13.42 15.93 -2.87
C THR A 173 -14.29 16.74 -3.84
N LEU A 174 -14.36 18.05 -3.64
CA LEU A 174 -15.12 18.96 -4.51
C LEU A 174 -14.32 19.40 -5.75
N LEU A 175 -13.02 19.17 -5.78
CA LEU A 175 -12.16 19.55 -6.91
C LEU A 175 -12.18 18.47 -8.00
N PRO A 176 -12.09 18.86 -9.28
CA PRO A 176 -11.96 17.91 -10.38
C PRO A 176 -10.70 17.06 -10.20
N ILE A 177 -10.89 15.74 -10.18
CA ILE A 177 -9.85 14.73 -9.94
C ILE A 177 -8.64 14.94 -10.88
N ASP A 178 -8.87 15.23 -12.14
CA ASP A 178 -7.83 15.40 -13.16
C ASP A 178 -6.82 16.49 -12.83
N LYS A 179 -7.27 17.61 -12.23
CA LYS A 179 -6.39 18.71 -11.87
C LYS A 179 -5.52 18.41 -10.66
N VAL A 180 -6.07 17.66 -9.71
CA VAL A 180 -5.37 17.28 -8.47
C VAL A 180 -4.43 16.12 -8.76
N ILE A 181 -4.95 15.02 -9.30
CA ILE A 181 -4.16 13.81 -9.59
C ILE A 181 -3.09 14.11 -10.64
N GLY A 182 -3.44 14.76 -11.74
CA GLY A 182 -2.51 14.98 -12.85
C GLY A 182 -1.31 15.88 -12.53
N LYS A 183 -1.44 16.83 -11.59
CA LYS A 183 -0.39 17.82 -11.29
C LYS A 183 0.25 17.65 -9.92
N VAL A 184 -0.52 17.27 -8.92
CA VAL A 184 -0.08 17.25 -7.52
C VAL A 184 0.50 15.89 -7.13
N TYR A 185 -0.07 14.81 -7.60
CA TYR A 185 0.40 13.45 -7.31
C TYR A 185 1.87 13.19 -7.68
N PRO A 186 2.37 13.59 -8.86
CA PRO A 186 3.77 13.38 -9.18
C PRO A 186 4.73 14.05 -8.20
N LEU A 187 4.36 15.23 -7.67
CA LEU A 187 5.17 15.93 -6.67
C LEU A 187 5.25 15.13 -5.36
N PHE A 188 4.12 14.62 -4.88
CA PHE A 188 4.09 13.79 -3.67
C PHE A 188 4.82 12.46 -3.87
N ALA A 189 4.71 11.83 -5.04
CA ALA A 189 5.44 10.61 -5.35
C ALA A 189 6.95 10.82 -5.35
N ILE A 190 7.44 11.93 -5.92
CA ILE A 190 8.86 12.31 -5.88
C ILE A 190 9.30 12.55 -4.43
N ALA A 191 8.52 13.27 -3.63
CA ALA A 191 8.81 13.52 -2.23
C ALA A 191 8.89 12.20 -1.43
N LEU A 192 7.99 11.25 -1.68
CA LEU A 192 7.99 9.92 -1.06
C LEU A 192 9.23 9.11 -1.44
N ILE A 193 9.61 9.10 -2.72
CA ILE A 193 10.83 8.44 -3.20
C ILE A 193 12.06 9.06 -2.55
N PHE A 194 12.12 10.39 -2.51
CA PHE A 194 13.21 11.12 -1.86
C PHE A 194 13.33 10.77 -0.38
N MET A 195 12.21 10.70 0.33
CA MET A 195 12.17 10.26 1.73
C MET A 195 12.68 8.82 1.87
N ALA A 196 12.20 7.88 1.05
CA ALA A 196 12.60 6.48 1.11
C ALA A 196 14.10 6.29 0.83
N VAL A 197 14.63 6.97 -0.19
CA VAL A 197 16.06 6.95 -0.52
C VAL A 197 16.87 7.62 0.60
N GLY A 198 16.40 8.74 1.16
CA GLY A 198 17.06 9.42 2.26
C GLY A 198 17.16 8.54 3.51
N VAL A 199 16.09 7.84 3.87
CA VAL A 199 16.10 6.88 4.99
C VAL A 199 17.07 5.74 4.71
N LEU A 200 17.06 5.17 3.51
CA LEU A 200 18.00 4.10 3.12
C LEU A 200 19.46 4.55 3.22
N VAL A 201 19.78 5.73 2.69
CA VAL A 201 21.13 6.31 2.76
C VAL A 201 21.56 6.53 4.20
N MET A 202 20.66 7.04 5.05
CA MET A 202 20.95 7.24 6.46
C MET A 202 21.16 5.92 7.20
N LEU A 203 20.34 4.90 6.94
CA LEU A 203 20.52 3.56 7.52
C LEU A 203 21.89 2.96 7.15
N VAL A 204 22.27 3.06 5.87
CA VAL A 204 23.58 2.58 5.42
C VAL A 204 24.73 3.36 6.05
N LYS A 205 24.61 4.70 6.14
CA LYS A 205 25.64 5.57 6.71
C LYS A 205 25.81 5.40 8.22
N THR A 206 24.72 5.29 8.96
CA THR A 206 24.76 5.16 10.42
C THR A 206 25.01 3.73 10.88
N SER A 207 24.71 2.75 10.00
CA SER A 207 24.85 1.30 10.26
C SER A 207 24.40 0.90 11.67
N PRO A 208 23.13 1.21 12.06
CA PRO A 208 22.67 0.91 13.40
C PRO A 208 22.67 -0.60 13.66
N ALA A 209 22.75 -1.00 14.91
CA ALA A 209 22.61 -2.39 15.31
C ALA A 209 21.15 -2.82 15.09
N LEU A 210 20.89 -3.50 13.97
CA LEU A 210 19.58 -4.10 13.68
C LEU A 210 19.57 -5.57 14.12
N PRO A 211 18.39 -6.11 14.52
CA PRO A 211 18.27 -7.51 14.85
C PRO A 211 18.59 -8.38 13.64
N GLU A 212 19.30 -9.49 13.86
CA GLU A 212 19.70 -10.42 12.81
C GLU A 212 18.89 -11.72 12.92
N ILE A 213 18.55 -12.34 11.78
CA ILE A 213 17.72 -13.55 11.76
C ILE A 213 18.40 -14.73 12.47
N TRP A 214 19.73 -14.82 12.40
CA TRP A 214 20.53 -15.88 13.05
C TRP A 214 20.72 -15.69 14.55
N ASP A 215 20.41 -14.51 15.11
CA ASP A 215 20.42 -14.30 16.56
C ASP A 215 19.13 -14.80 17.22
N GLY A 216 18.17 -15.24 16.40
CA GLY A 216 16.88 -15.79 16.82
C GLY A 216 15.69 -14.98 16.34
N LEU A 217 14.53 -15.62 16.35
CA LEU A 217 13.26 -15.03 15.93
C LEU A 217 12.36 -14.67 17.13
N GLN A 218 12.99 -14.33 18.25
CA GLN A 218 12.28 -14.01 19.48
C GLN A 218 11.50 -12.69 19.34
N ASN A 219 10.38 -12.63 20.05
CA ASN A 219 9.59 -11.41 20.14
C ASN A 219 10.32 -10.37 20.99
N THR A 220 10.68 -9.25 20.37
CA THR A 220 11.33 -8.12 21.05
C THR A 220 10.38 -6.94 21.30
N HIS A 221 9.06 -7.14 21.09
CA HIS A 221 8.09 -6.08 21.26
C HIS A 221 8.08 -5.56 22.69
N PRO A 222 8.13 -4.24 22.93
CA PRO A 222 8.20 -3.66 24.29
C PRO A 222 7.02 -4.00 25.20
N ALA A 223 5.85 -4.31 24.63
CA ALA A 223 4.67 -4.73 25.39
C ALA A 223 4.69 -6.21 25.82
N GLY A 224 5.72 -6.97 25.41
CA GLY A 224 5.86 -8.40 25.73
C GLY A 224 4.95 -9.33 24.95
N GLU A 225 5.25 -10.63 25.04
CA GLU A 225 4.54 -11.69 24.30
C GLU A 225 3.07 -11.83 24.73
N GLU A 226 2.74 -11.56 26.00
CA GLU A 226 1.36 -11.68 26.49
C GLU A 226 0.41 -10.66 25.86
N ASN A 227 0.88 -9.40 25.65
CA ASN A 227 0.05 -8.33 25.11
C ASN A 227 0.17 -8.19 23.59
N MET A 228 1.36 -8.48 23.06
CA MET A 228 1.68 -8.38 21.64
C MET A 228 2.42 -9.63 21.16
N PRO A 229 1.71 -10.77 21.02
CA PRO A 229 2.31 -12.01 20.55
C PRO A 229 2.76 -11.88 19.09
N LEU A 230 3.79 -12.68 18.71
CA LEU A 230 4.21 -12.74 17.31
C LEU A 230 3.04 -13.12 16.40
N PHE A 231 2.29 -14.16 16.78
CA PHE A 231 1.08 -14.53 16.06
C PHE A 231 -0.15 -14.22 16.95
N PRO A 232 -1.14 -13.47 16.45
CA PRO A 232 -1.25 -12.91 15.10
C PRO A 232 -0.74 -11.46 14.96
N MET A 233 -0.30 -10.81 16.06
CA MET A 233 -0.15 -9.34 16.10
C MET A 233 0.92 -8.79 15.15
N MET A 234 2.08 -9.44 15.04
CA MET A 234 3.11 -9.08 14.05
C MET A 234 2.57 -9.18 12.62
N PHE A 235 1.88 -10.26 12.31
CA PHE A 235 1.31 -10.49 10.98
C PHE A 235 0.26 -9.46 10.63
N VAL A 236 -0.65 -9.14 11.56
CA VAL A 236 -1.68 -8.11 11.35
C VAL A 236 -1.05 -6.73 11.17
N SER A 237 -0.04 -6.38 11.98
CA SER A 237 0.65 -5.09 11.89
C SER A 237 1.33 -4.90 10.54
N ILE A 238 2.04 -5.91 10.06
CA ILE A 238 2.76 -5.86 8.79
C ILE A 238 1.81 -6.00 7.60
N ALA A 239 0.73 -6.78 7.72
CA ALA A 239 -0.22 -7.04 6.65
C ALA A 239 -0.84 -5.75 6.09
N CYS A 240 -1.01 -4.72 6.93
CA CYS A 240 -1.48 -3.42 6.48
C CYS A 240 -0.63 -2.82 5.36
N GLY A 241 0.67 -3.14 5.33
CA GLY A 241 1.59 -2.73 4.28
C GLY A 241 1.90 -3.79 3.24
N ALA A 242 1.91 -5.05 3.64
CA ALA A 242 2.29 -6.14 2.74
C ALA A 242 1.13 -6.60 1.84
N ILE A 243 -0.08 -6.69 2.38
CA ILE A 243 -1.30 -7.14 1.68
C ILE A 243 -2.50 -6.35 2.19
N SER A 244 -2.71 -5.16 1.66
CA SER A 244 -3.75 -4.26 2.14
C SER A 244 -5.04 -4.39 1.36
N GLY A 245 -6.17 -4.45 2.06
CA GLY A 245 -7.49 -4.35 1.42
C GLY A 245 -7.71 -3.00 0.74
N PHE A 246 -7.01 -1.95 1.16
CA PHE A 246 -7.01 -0.67 0.47
C PHE A 246 -6.35 -0.79 -0.92
N HIS A 247 -5.24 -1.50 -1.06
CA HIS A 247 -4.60 -1.75 -2.36
C HIS A 247 -5.56 -2.44 -3.32
N ALA A 248 -6.30 -3.45 -2.86
CA ALA A 248 -7.28 -4.16 -3.68
C ALA A 248 -8.41 -3.28 -4.21
N THR A 249 -8.76 -2.21 -3.49
CA THR A 249 -9.79 -1.25 -3.94
C THR A 249 -9.23 -0.16 -4.83
N GLN A 250 -7.95 0.20 -4.69
CA GLN A 250 -7.30 1.27 -5.46
C GLN A 250 -6.59 0.77 -6.72
N SER A 251 -6.04 -0.45 -6.70
CA SER A 251 -5.35 -1.02 -7.85
C SER A 251 -6.24 -1.18 -9.10
N PRO A 252 -7.57 -1.45 -8.99
CA PRO A 252 -8.50 -1.46 -10.11
C PRO A 252 -8.84 -0.10 -10.70
N LEU A 253 -8.69 0.97 -9.92
CA LEU A 253 -9.04 2.34 -10.33
C LEU A 253 -7.89 3.04 -11.06
#